data_21cf062e4aa46c70dd0e93c604269722
#
_entry.id   21cf062e4aa46c70dd0e93c604269722
#
_cell.length_a   1.000
_cell.length_b   1.000
_cell.length_c   1.000
_cell.angle_alpha   90.00
_cell.angle_beta   90.00
_cell.angle_gamma   90.00
#
_symmetry.space_group_name_H-M   'P 1'
#
loop_
_entity.id
_entity.type
_entity.pdbx_description
1 polymer ?
#
loop_
_entity_poly.entity_id
_entity_poly.type
_entity_poly.pdbx_seq_one_letter_code
_entity_poly.pdbx_strand_id
1 'polypeptide(L)'
;MNRNSKIKWIAETAIFIALLITLQAVTKSMSQFVTGSMVNLVLITATLASGFASGLTVAAVSPFFAFMLGIGPKFIALVPFVALGNIVLVLVWGLLCKKGVEMKNMITALIIGALLKFVALYSGIVKFAIPTLLALPEKQAAVMGANFSL
;
A
#
# COMPACT_ATOMS: atom_id res chain seq x y z
N MET A 1 3.40 -18.81 19.84
CA MET A 1 3.69 -19.12 18.44
C MET A 1 4.93 -20.01 18.39
N ASN A 2 4.81 -21.22 17.86
CA ASN A 2 5.90 -22.19 17.81
C ASN A 2 7.00 -21.71 16.82
N ARG A 3 8.27 -22.12 17.02
CA ARG A 3 9.41 -21.72 16.18
C ARG A 3 9.15 -21.91 14.68
N ASN A 4 8.57 -23.03 14.31
CA ASN A 4 8.25 -23.34 12.91
C ASN A 4 7.19 -22.41 12.31
N SER A 5 6.20 -21.95 13.08
CA SER A 5 5.19 -21.02 12.61
C SER A 5 5.76 -19.59 12.42
N LYS A 6 6.74 -19.20 13.23
CA LYS A 6 7.45 -17.91 13.05
C LYS A 6 8.27 -17.91 11.77
N ILE A 7 9.02 -18.99 11.51
CA ILE A 7 9.83 -19.12 10.30
C ILE A 7 8.96 -19.09 9.05
N LYS A 8 7.85 -19.84 9.06
CA LYS A 8 6.87 -19.84 7.97
C LYS A 8 6.32 -18.43 7.70
N TRP A 9 5.88 -17.75 8.75
CA TRP A 9 5.34 -16.39 8.66
C TRP A 9 6.36 -15.38 8.08
N ILE A 10 7.63 -15.45 8.53
CA ILE A 10 8.71 -14.61 8.03
C ILE A 10 8.96 -14.89 6.55
N ALA A 11 9.04 -16.16 6.15
CA ALA A 11 9.28 -16.55 4.77
C ALA A 11 8.14 -16.10 3.84
N GLU A 12 6.90 -16.32 4.21
CA GLU A 12 5.72 -15.89 3.45
C GLU A 12 5.68 -14.36 3.31
N THR A 13 5.91 -13.63 4.41
CA THR A 13 5.94 -12.16 4.40
C THR A 13 7.04 -11.63 3.48
N ALA A 14 8.23 -12.24 3.53
CA ALA A 14 9.36 -11.86 2.66
C ALA A 14 9.05 -12.13 1.18
N ILE A 15 8.39 -13.25 0.86
CA ILE A 15 7.95 -13.56 -0.50
C ILE A 15 6.97 -12.51 -1.01
N PHE A 16 5.98 -12.09 -0.20
CA PHE A 16 5.03 -11.06 -0.59
C PHE A 16 5.68 -9.68 -0.77
N ILE A 17 6.67 -9.32 0.04
CA ILE A 17 7.45 -8.09 -0.15
C ILE A 17 8.22 -8.16 -1.47
N ALA A 18 8.92 -9.25 -1.75
CA ALA A 18 9.65 -9.45 -2.99
C ALA A 18 8.73 -9.43 -4.22
N LEU A 19 7.59 -10.12 -4.16
CA LEU A 19 6.58 -10.11 -5.21
C LEU A 19 6.05 -8.71 -5.49
N LEU A 20 5.73 -7.95 -4.44
CA LEU A 20 5.22 -6.59 -4.55
C LEU A 20 6.24 -5.67 -5.22
N ILE A 21 7.49 -5.72 -4.79
CA ILE A 21 8.58 -4.93 -5.37
C ILE A 21 8.81 -5.29 -6.83
N THR A 22 8.81 -6.58 -7.16
CA THR A 22 8.97 -7.07 -8.55
C THR A 22 7.85 -6.57 -9.44
N LEU A 23 6.59 -6.68 -8.99
CA LEU A 23 5.44 -6.17 -9.75
C LEU A 23 5.50 -4.65 -9.94
N GLN A 24 5.89 -3.90 -8.91
CA GLN A 24 6.11 -2.45 -9.04
C GLN A 24 7.22 -2.12 -10.05
N ALA A 25 8.32 -2.87 -10.05
CA ALA A 25 9.41 -2.68 -11.00
C ALA A 25 8.96 -2.92 -12.44
N VAL A 26 8.22 -3.99 -12.69
CA VAL A 26 7.68 -4.33 -14.02
C VAL A 26 6.64 -3.32 -14.49
N THR A 27 5.77 -2.84 -13.58
CA THR A 27 4.70 -1.89 -13.92
C THR A 27 5.13 -0.42 -13.84
N LYS A 28 6.38 -0.11 -13.48
CA LYS A 28 6.89 1.26 -13.31
C LYS A 28 6.70 2.14 -14.57
N SER A 29 6.83 1.56 -15.75
CA SER A 29 6.64 2.24 -17.04
C SER A 29 5.17 2.36 -17.45
N MET A 30 4.28 1.69 -16.74
CA MET A 30 2.84 1.74 -16.99
C MET A 30 2.21 2.91 -16.20
N SER A 31 0.90 3.08 -16.32
CA SER A 31 0.21 4.13 -15.56
C SER A 31 0.24 3.86 -14.06
N GLN A 32 0.21 4.92 -13.27
CA GLN A 32 0.13 4.84 -11.80
C GLN A 32 -1.07 4.02 -11.33
N PHE A 33 -2.17 4.04 -12.10
CA PHE A 33 -3.35 3.22 -11.84
C PHE A 33 -3.06 1.72 -11.88
N VAL A 34 -2.29 1.25 -12.88
CA VAL A 34 -1.91 -0.16 -13.01
C VAL A 34 -1.01 -0.58 -11.85
N THR A 35 0.03 0.20 -11.58
CA THR A 35 0.96 -0.08 -10.46
C THR A 35 0.23 -0.09 -9.12
N GLY A 36 -0.63 0.90 -8.87
CA GLY A 36 -1.44 0.97 -7.65
C GLY A 36 -2.38 -0.20 -7.47
N SER A 37 -3.02 -0.67 -8.56
CA SER A 37 -3.89 -1.85 -8.54
C SER A 37 -3.12 -3.12 -8.22
N MET A 38 -1.90 -3.29 -8.77
CA MET A 38 -1.04 -4.44 -8.47
C MET A 38 -0.57 -4.44 -7.01
N VAL A 39 -0.21 -3.27 -6.48
CA VAL A 39 0.11 -3.12 -5.05
C VAL A 39 -1.07 -3.55 -4.17
N ASN A 40 -2.26 -3.05 -4.47
CA ASN A 40 -3.46 -3.40 -3.70
C ASN A 40 -3.75 -4.90 -3.76
N LEU A 41 -3.62 -5.52 -4.94
CA LEU A 41 -3.82 -6.96 -5.12
C LEU A 41 -2.87 -7.78 -4.23
N VAL A 42 -1.58 -7.45 -4.23
CA VAL A 42 -0.58 -8.17 -3.41
C VAL A 42 -0.85 -7.98 -1.93
N LEU A 43 -1.19 -6.76 -1.48
CA LEU A 43 -1.51 -6.48 -0.08
C LEU A 43 -2.72 -7.27 0.41
N ILE A 44 -3.78 -7.33 -0.41
CA ILE A 44 -4.98 -8.11 -0.11
C ILE A 44 -4.64 -9.60 -0.04
N THR A 45 -3.90 -10.11 -1.04
CA THR A 45 -3.50 -11.52 -1.08
C THR A 45 -2.62 -11.89 0.11
N ALA A 46 -1.64 -11.05 0.48
CA ALA A 46 -0.81 -11.26 1.65
C ALA A 46 -1.64 -11.32 2.95
N THR A 47 -2.64 -10.43 3.06
CA THR A 47 -3.54 -10.38 4.21
C THR A 47 -4.39 -11.63 4.34
N LEU A 48 -4.91 -12.15 3.22
CA LEU A 48 -5.78 -13.33 3.19
C LEU A 48 -5.01 -14.64 3.29
N ALA A 49 -3.84 -14.73 2.65
CA ALA A 49 -3.05 -15.97 2.59
C ALA A 49 -2.18 -16.20 3.82
N SER A 50 -1.45 -15.16 4.26
CA SER A 50 -0.47 -15.25 5.37
C SER A 50 -0.93 -14.54 6.64
N GLY A 51 -2.15 -14.01 6.62
CA GLY A 51 -2.80 -13.39 7.77
C GLY A 51 -2.56 -11.88 7.89
N PHE A 52 -3.36 -11.28 8.74
CA PHE A 52 -3.43 -9.83 8.94
C PHE A 52 -2.07 -9.18 9.30
N ALA A 53 -1.31 -9.82 10.19
CA ALA A 53 0.01 -9.32 10.59
C ALA A 53 1.01 -9.29 9.42
N SER A 54 0.98 -10.29 8.53
CA SER A 54 1.79 -10.32 7.32
C SER A 54 1.41 -9.18 6.38
N GLY A 55 0.11 -9.01 6.11
CA GLY A 55 -0.40 -7.90 5.28
C GLY A 55 0.04 -6.54 5.80
N LEU A 56 -0.06 -6.30 7.12
CA LEU A 56 0.40 -5.04 7.74
C LEU A 56 1.90 -4.84 7.58
N THR A 57 2.70 -5.89 7.76
CA THR A 57 4.15 -5.80 7.61
C THR A 57 4.52 -5.49 6.17
N VAL A 58 3.92 -6.17 5.20
CA VAL A 58 4.11 -5.87 3.76
C VAL A 58 3.71 -4.44 3.44
N ALA A 59 2.56 -3.98 3.95
CA ALA A 59 2.04 -2.62 3.72
C ALA A 59 2.99 -1.53 4.25
N ALA A 60 3.55 -1.74 5.44
CA ALA A 60 4.43 -0.78 6.10
C ALA A 60 5.83 -0.74 5.46
N VAL A 61 6.37 -1.92 5.13
CA VAL A 61 7.79 -2.08 4.76
C VAL A 61 8.03 -1.89 3.26
N SER A 62 7.10 -2.35 2.41
CA SER A 62 7.28 -2.34 0.96
C SER A 62 7.53 -0.96 0.33
N PRO A 63 6.91 0.16 0.77
CA PRO A 63 7.18 1.46 0.17
C PRO A 63 8.61 1.96 0.43
N PHE A 64 9.22 1.58 1.55
CA PHE A 64 10.62 1.92 1.84
C PHE A 64 11.58 1.17 0.92
N PHE A 65 11.38 -0.12 0.72
CA PHE A 65 12.18 -0.88 -0.25
C PHE A 65 11.97 -0.39 -1.68
N ALA A 66 10.73 -0.09 -2.07
CA ALA A 66 10.45 0.49 -3.39
C ALA A 66 11.16 1.82 -3.60
N PHE A 67 11.21 2.68 -2.56
CA PHE A 67 11.96 3.93 -2.61
C PHE A 67 13.47 3.68 -2.76
N MET A 68 14.07 2.78 -1.97
CA MET A 68 15.50 2.45 -2.03
C MET A 68 15.92 1.94 -3.43
N LEU A 69 15.02 1.24 -4.12
CA LEU A 69 15.25 0.72 -5.48
C LEU A 69 14.86 1.73 -6.58
N GLY A 70 14.49 2.94 -6.22
CA GLY A 70 14.10 3.98 -7.17
C GLY A 70 12.80 3.68 -7.94
N ILE A 71 11.94 2.82 -7.38
CA ILE A 71 10.65 2.41 -7.97
C ILE A 71 9.50 3.20 -7.36
N GLY A 72 9.66 3.60 -6.10
CA GLY A 72 8.64 4.30 -5.31
C GLY A 72 8.55 5.80 -5.58
N PRO A 73 7.95 6.56 -4.66
CA PRO A 73 7.82 8.00 -4.77
C PRO A 73 9.19 8.68 -4.88
N LYS A 74 9.25 9.78 -5.64
CA LYS A 74 10.52 10.52 -5.88
C LYS A 74 11.12 11.14 -4.60
N PHE A 75 10.28 11.45 -3.62
CA PHE A 75 10.69 12.09 -2.37
C PHE A 75 10.48 11.15 -1.20
N ILE A 76 11.52 10.96 -0.38
CA ILE A 76 11.46 10.11 0.82
C ILE A 76 10.37 10.56 1.80
N ALA A 77 10.08 11.86 1.86
CA ALA A 77 9.03 12.43 2.69
C ALA A 77 7.62 11.88 2.37
N LEU A 78 7.41 11.34 1.17
CA LEU A 78 6.12 10.77 0.74
C LEU A 78 5.98 9.29 1.11
N VAL A 79 7.08 8.60 1.36
CA VAL A 79 7.10 7.15 1.64
C VAL A 79 6.22 6.77 2.85
N PRO A 80 6.29 7.47 4.01
CA PRO A 80 5.44 7.12 5.15
C PRO A 80 3.95 7.31 4.87
N PHE A 81 3.56 8.29 4.05
CA PHE A 81 2.15 8.49 3.67
C PHE A 81 1.65 7.37 2.75
N VAL A 82 2.49 6.89 1.83
CA VAL A 82 2.17 5.72 1.00
C VAL A 82 2.03 4.47 1.88
N ALA A 83 2.92 4.28 2.86
CA ALA A 83 2.81 3.19 3.83
C ALA A 83 1.51 3.27 4.63
N LEU A 84 1.13 4.46 5.12
CA LEU A 84 -0.14 4.68 5.83
C LEU A 84 -1.34 4.33 4.94
N GLY A 85 -1.36 4.76 3.68
CA GLY A 85 -2.43 4.41 2.74
C GLY A 85 -2.55 2.89 2.53
N ASN A 86 -1.43 2.18 2.42
CA ASN A 86 -1.40 0.72 2.32
C ASN A 86 -1.90 0.04 3.61
N ILE A 87 -1.49 0.56 4.78
CA ILE A 87 -1.94 0.07 6.09
C ILE A 87 -3.46 0.23 6.22
N VAL A 88 -4.01 1.39 5.84
CA VAL A 88 -5.46 1.64 5.86
C VAL A 88 -6.21 0.60 5.02
N LEU A 89 -5.72 0.30 3.81
CA LEU A 89 -6.31 -0.74 2.97
C LEU A 89 -6.33 -2.11 3.67
N VAL A 90 -5.19 -2.52 4.23
CA VAL A 90 -5.06 -3.82 4.94
C VAL A 90 -5.95 -3.86 6.19
N LEU A 91 -6.06 -2.74 6.94
CA LEU A 91 -6.96 -2.65 8.09
C LEU A 91 -8.42 -2.88 7.70
N VAL A 92 -8.89 -2.23 6.64
CA VAL A 92 -10.26 -2.40 6.14
C VAL A 92 -10.52 -3.85 5.74
N TRP A 93 -9.60 -4.46 4.98
CA TRP A 93 -9.72 -5.86 4.59
C TRP A 93 -9.68 -6.82 5.77
N GLY A 94 -8.75 -6.62 6.70
CA GLY A 94 -8.64 -7.44 7.91
C GLY A 94 -9.86 -7.36 8.82
N LEU A 95 -10.51 -6.20 8.90
CA LEU A 95 -11.71 -6.02 9.72
C LEU A 95 -12.97 -6.59 9.05
N LEU A 96 -13.18 -6.31 7.76
CA LEU A 96 -14.39 -6.72 7.05
C LEU A 96 -14.39 -8.21 6.67
N CYS A 97 -13.23 -8.77 6.34
CA CYS A 97 -13.11 -10.18 6.00
C CYS A 97 -12.79 -11.11 7.19
N LYS A 98 -12.71 -10.57 8.41
CA LYS A 98 -12.40 -11.34 9.63
C LYS A 98 -13.40 -12.49 9.89
N LYS A 99 -14.67 -12.30 9.53
CA LYS A 99 -15.75 -13.28 9.77
C LYS A 99 -15.93 -14.28 8.63
N GLY A 100 -15.20 -14.13 7.54
CA GLY A 100 -15.30 -14.99 6.35
C GLY A 100 -15.08 -14.21 5.06
N VAL A 101 -14.58 -14.91 4.06
CA VAL A 101 -14.30 -14.37 2.73
C VAL A 101 -15.56 -14.52 1.86
N GLU A 102 -16.63 -13.87 2.25
CA GLU A 102 -17.85 -13.80 1.45
C GLU A 102 -17.72 -12.73 0.35
N MET A 103 -18.31 -12.98 -0.82
CA MET A 103 -18.26 -12.06 -1.94
C MET A 103 -18.75 -10.65 -1.59
N LYS A 104 -19.80 -10.53 -0.80
CA LYS A 104 -20.31 -9.25 -0.27
C LYS A 104 -19.26 -8.49 0.52
N ASN A 105 -18.60 -9.17 1.47
CA ASN A 105 -17.57 -8.57 2.32
C ASN A 105 -16.35 -8.15 1.50
N MET A 106 -15.97 -8.94 0.50
CA MET A 106 -14.86 -8.62 -0.40
C MET A 106 -15.14 -7.37 -1.25
N ILE A 107 -16.32 -7.27 -1.86
CA ILE A 107 -16.71 -6.10 -2.65
C ILE A 107 -16.78 -4.85 -1.76
N THR A 108 -17.39 -4.96 -0.58
CA THR A 108 -17.48 -3.87 0.38
C THR A 108 -16.09 -3.43 0.86
N ALA A 109 -15.21 -4.38 1.18
CA ALA A 109 -13.85 -4.10 1.60
C ALA A 109 -13.03 -3.43 0.48
N LEU A 110 -13.24 -3.84 -0.77
CA LEU A 110 -12.58 -3.23 -1.93
C LEU A 110 -12.99 -1.76 -2.10
N ILE A 111 -14.28 -1.48 -2.08
CA ILE A 111 -14.81 -0.11 -2.26
C ILE A 111 -14.39 0.78 -1.09
N ILE A 112 -14.66 0.37 0.15
CA ILE A 112 -14.34 1.15 1.35
C ILE A 112 -12.83 1.30 1.51
N GLY A 113 -12.07 0.22 1.30
CA GLY A 113 -10.62 0.24 1.39
C GLY A 113 -9.97 1.17 0.36
N ALA A 114 -10.44 1.16 -0.88
CA ALA A 114 -9.97 2.05 -1.93
C ALA A 114 -10.29 3.52 -1.62
N LEU A 115 -11.52 3.82 -1.17
CA LEU A 115 -11.95 5.16 -0.79
C LEU A 115 -11.15 5.70 0.40
N LEU A 116 -10.99 4.92 1.46
CA LEU A 116 -10.25 5.34 2.66
C LEU A 116 -8.74 5.48 2.36
N LYS A 117 -8.17 4.59 1.54
CA LYS A 117 -6.79 4.74 1.06
C LYS A 117 -6.62 6.03 0.26
N PHE A 118 -7.55 6.33 -0.66
CA PHE A 118 -7.54 7.56 -1.43
C PHE A 118 -7.58 8.80 -0.52
N VAL A 119 -8.51 8.83 0.45
CA VAL A 119 -8.62 9.93 1.42
C VAL A 119 -7.35 10.07 2.26
N ALA A 120 -6.78 8.97 2.73
CA ALA A 120 -5.53 8.97 3.50
C ALA A 120 -4.34 9.51 2.69
N LEU A 121 -4.19 9.08 1.44
CA LEU A 121 -3.13 9.56 0.54
C LEU A 121 -3.35 11.02 0.16
N TYR A 122 -4.58 11.40 -0.20
CA TYR A 122 -4.89 12.77 -0.56
C TYR A 122 -4.64 13.73 0.61
N SER A 123 -5.17 13.43 1.79
CA SER A 123 -4.98 14.28 2.97
C SER A 123 -3.52 14.32 3.43
N GLY A 124 -2.84 13.17 3.46
CA GLY A 124 -1.45 13.07 3.88
C GLY A 124 -0.47 13.71 2.90
N ILE A 125 -0.62 13.44 1.61
CA ILE A 125 0.32 13.92 0.60
C ILE A 125 -0.04 15.34 0.16
N VAL A 126 -1.26 15.56 -0.29
CA VAL A 126 -1.65 16.84 -0.93
C VAL A 126 -1.79 17.96 0.10
N LYS A 127 -2.43 17.69 1.23
CA LYS A 127 -2.69 18.72 2.24
C LYS A 127 -1.55 18.91 3.25
N PHE A 128 -0.77 17.88 3.52
CA PHE A 128 0.26 17.93 4.54
C PHE A 128 1.68 17.86 3.98
N ALA A 129 2.04 16.80 3.24
CA ALA A 129 3.42 16.57 2.83
C ALA A 129 3.91 17.61 1.81
N ILE A 130 3.10 17.95 0.83
CA ILE A 130 3.50 18.88 -0.23
C ILE A 130 3.69 20.31 0.29
N PRO A 131 2.73 20.94 0.99
CA PRO A 131 2.92 22.31 1.45
C PRO A 131 3.91 22.44 2.61
N THR A 132 4.01 21.42 3.49
CA THR A 132 4.83 21.50 4.72
C THR A 132 6.24 20.96 4.54
N LEU A 133 6.43 19.86 3.82
CA LEU A 133 7.71 19.16 3.71
C LEU A 133 8.44 19.45 2.38
N LEU A 134 7.70 19.68 1.31
CA LEU A 134 8.28 19.90 -0.01
C LEU A 134 8.25 21.37 -0.46
N ALA A 135 7.43 22.21 0.19
CA ALA A 135 7.26 23.64 -0.14
C ALA A 135 7.07 23.90 -1.65
N LEU A 136 6.36 23.01 -2.35
CA LEU A 136 6.15 23.11 -3.79
C LEU A 136 5.00 24.08 -4.12
N PRO A 137 5.07 24.83 -5.25
CA PRO A 137 3.97 25.65 -5.73
C PRO A 137 2.69 24.84 -5.92
N GLU A 138 1.52 25.44 -5.63
CA GLU A 138 0.21 24.78 -5.66
C GLU A 138 -0.09 23.97 -6.93
N LYS A 139 0.32 24.48 -8.11
CA LYS A 139 0.11 23.77 -9.38
C LYS A 139 0.88 22.45 -9.47
N GLN A 140 2.11 22.42 -8.98
CA GLN A 140 2.91 21.18 -8.93
C GLN A 140 2.41 20.24 -7.86
N ALA A 141 1.91 20.77 -6.73
CA ALA A 141 1.27 20.05 -5.68
C ALA A 141 0.04 19.27 -6.15
N ALA A 142 -0.84 19.91 -6.94
CA ALA A 142 -2.05 19.28 -7.46
C ALA A 142 -1.73 18.14 -8.44
N VAL A 143 -0.76 18.30 -9.33
CA VAL A 143 -0.34 17.26 -10.29
C VAL A 143 0.29 16.07 -9.56
N MET A 144 1.14 16.32 -8.56
CA MET A 144 1.73 15.25 -7.74
C MET A 144 0.66 14.52 -6.92
N GLY A 145 -0.25 15.27 -6.30
CA GLY A 145 -1.34 14.69 -5.51
C GLY A 145 -2.23 13.76 -6.32
N ALA A 146 -2.59 14.14 -7.54
CA ALA A 146 -3.37 13.32 -8.46
C ALA A 146 -2.65 12.01 -8.83
N ASN A 147 -1.32 12.06 -9.01
CA ASN A 147 -0.52 10.87 -9.34
C ASN A 147 -0.34 9.89 -8.18
N PHE A 148 -0.42 10.35 -6.93
CA PHE A 148 -0.21 9.50 -5.75
C PHE A 148 -1.49 9.04 -5.05
N SER A 149 -2.62 9.70 -5.32
CA SER A 149 -3.90 9.33 -4.74
C SER A 149 -4.67 8.28 -5.55
N LEU A 150 -4.24 7.96 -6.76
CA LEU A 150 -4.75 6.87 -7.61
C LEU A 150 -3.96 5.59 -7.36
#